data_5727380c64f7772d3838722d6a67ce29
#
_entry.id   5727380c64f7772d3838722d6a67ce29
#
_cell.length_a   1.000
_cell.length_b   1.000
_cell.length_c   1.000
_cell.angle_alpha   90.00
_cell.angle_beta   90.00
_cell.angle_gamma   90.00
#
_symmetry.space_group_name_H-M   'P 1'
#
loop_
_entity.id
_entity.type
_entity.pdbx_description
1 polymer ?
#
loop_
_entity_poly.entity_id
_entity_poly.type
_entity_poly.pdbx_seq_one_letter_code
_entity_poly.pdbx_strand_id
1 'polypeptide(L)'
;MKVVKTDKHYMAEPDFEIDHYKDASYPPVASHYHEFYEIFLFVSGNADYVVHDKMFRLKPGDLLIIPPAIMHHPIFRDFEIPYERYVLWLSPPAFDTMKKIDPDIDYFLRPGHAKTFLIRDSVDSSRARFGQFEALTHAYREESLCYHSEGMADILRILIGINRSLYNREHVFAKAQKPSVLSNALHYIDLNLSGDLSLDTVAKALFIDKYNFSHMFKQNMQISFYQYVIQQRLLEAKRLLMKKEPISSIPAKCGFSDYNAFYRSFKKNYGVNPREYVAYHIK
;
A
#
# COMPACT_ATOMS: atom_id res chain seq x y z
N MET A 1 17.10 -16.74 -14.98
CA MET A 1 16.69 -16.63 -13.56
C MET A 1 16.97 -15.20 -13.13
N LYS A 2 15.98 -14.30 -13.25
CA LYS A 2 16.14 -12.91 -12.79
C LYS A 2 16.16 -12.91 -11.27
N VAL A 3 17.21 -12.36 -10.69
CA VAL A 3 17.32 -12.13 -9.24
C VAL A 3 16.19 -11.21 -8.84
N VAL A 4 15.30 -11.66 -7.96
CA VAL A 4 14.21 -10.85 -7.39
C VAL A 4 14.84 -9.69 -6.63
N LYS A 5 14.80 -8.48 -7.19
CA LYS A 5 15.13 -7.25 -6.46
C LYS A 5 13.93 -6.90 -5.58
N THR A 6 13.97 -7.35 -4.34
CA THR A 6 12.90 -7.20 -3.35
C THR A 6 12.72 -5.79 -2.79
N ASP A 7 13.56 -4.84 -3.22
CA ASP A 7 13.55 -3.44 -2.73
C ASP A 7 13.13 -2.43 -3.81
N LYS A 8 12.38 -2.87 -4.85
CA LYS A 8 11.90 -1.97 -5.88
C LYS A 8 10.66 -1.21 -5.36
N HIS A 9 10.86 0.00 -4.86
CA HIS A 9 9.79 0.92 -4.45
C HIS A 9 9.42 1.91 -5.56
N TYR A 10 9.71 1.58 -6.82
CA TYR A 10 9.40 2.41 -8.00
C TYR A 10 9.05 1.54 -9.19
N MET A 11 8.16 2.03 -10.02
CA MET A 11 7.83 1.43 -11.31
C MET A 11 8.87 1.83 -12.36
N ALA A 12 9.24 0.90 -13.25
CA ALA A 12 10.07 1.18 -14.42
C ALA A 12 9.17 1.58 -15.61
N GLU A 13 8.01 0.93 -15.72
CA GLU A 13 7.03 1.24 -16.77
C GLU A 13 6.09 2.38 -16.35
N PRO A 14 5.66 3.24 -17.29
CA PRO A 14 4.90 4.43 -16.98
C PRO A 14 3.47 4.15 -16.48
N ASP A 15 2.84 3.08 -16.95
CA ASP A 15 1.42 2.82 -16.70
C ASP A 15 1.17 1.64 -15.76
N PHE A 16 1.73 0.47 -16.05
CA PHE A 16 1.60 -0.70 -15.19
C PHE A 16 2.76 -1.67 -15.33
N GLU A 17 2.96 -2.48 -14.30
CA GLU A 17 3.87 -3.65 -14.29
C GLU A 17 3.14 -4.81 -13.65
N ILE A 18 3.38 -6.03 -14.15
CA ILE A 18 2.86 -7.25 -13.55
C ILE A 18 3.92 -8.33 -13.51
N ASP A 19 4.00 -9.01 -12.36
CA ASP A 19 4.89 -10.14 -12.16
C ASP A 19 4.21 -11.27 -11.41
N HIS A 20 4.66 -12.50 -11.70
CA HIS A 20 4.33 -13.70 -10.97
C HIS A 20 5.57 -14.19 -10.21
N TYR A 21 5.45 -14.32 -8.90
CA TYR A 21 6.52 -14.75 -8.01
C TYR A 21 6.16 -16.05 -7.33
N LYS A 22 7.17 -16.93 -7.19
CA LYS A 22 7.07 -18.18 -6.43
C LYS A 22 8.38 -18.42 -5.70
N ASP A 23 8.38 -18.18 -4.40
CA ASP A 23 9.57 -18.21 -3.56
C ASP A 23 9.52 -19.34 -2.55
N ALA A 24 10.54 -20.19 -2.53
CA ALA A 24 10.73 -21.25 -1.54
C ALA A 24 11.31 -20.72 -0.21
N SER A 25 11.81 -19.49 -0.19
CA SER A 25 12.25 -18.75 0.99
C SER A 25 12.19 -17.26 0.70
N TYR A 26 11.98 -16.45 1.72
CA TYR A 26 11.92 -15.01 1.57
C TYR A 26 12.42 -14.31 2.85
N PRO A 27 13.28 -13.30 2.76
CA PRO A 27 13.71 -12.55 3.93
C PRO A 27 12.53 -11.77 4.54
N PRO A 28 12.56 -11.45 5.84
CA PRO A 28 11.58 -10.56 6.44
C PRO A 28 11.52 -9.23 5.68
N VAL A 29 10.30 -8.78 5.39
CA VAL A 29 10.06 -7.52 4.68
C VAL A 29 9.65 -6.47 5.70
N ALA A 30 10.41 -5.37 5.77
CA ALA A 30 10.02 -4.22 6.59
C ALA A 30 8.75 -3.55 6.04
N SER A 31 7.97 -2.94 6.93
CA SER A 31 6.83 -2.15 6.50
C SER A 31 7.28 -1.01 5.59
N HIS A 32 6.67 -0.92 4.42
CA HIS A 32 7.01 0.02 3.36
C HIS A 32 5.75 0.58 2.69
N TYR A 33 5.94 1.55 1.83
CA TYR A 33 4.91 2.10 0.97
C TYR A 33 5.52 2.49 -0.38
N HIS A 34 4.65 2.72 -1.34
CA HIS A 34 5.01 3.20 -2.68
C HIS A 34 3.94 4.18 -3.22
N GLU A 35 4.23 4.81 -4.36
CA GLU A 35 3.40 5.87 -4.93
C GLU A 35 2.41 5.38 -6.02
N PHE A 36 2.26 4.09 -6.18
CA PHE A 36 1.39 3.45 -7.14
C PHE A 36 0.39 2.53 -6.43
N TYR A 37 -0.66 2.13 -7.14
CA TYR A 37 -1.58 1.11 -6.66
C TYR A 37 -0.92 -0.26 -6.78
N GLU A 38 -1.02 -1.07 -5.75
CA GLU A 38 -0.65 -2.48 -5.79
C GLU A 38 -1.90 -3.34 -5.71
N ILE A 39 -2.06 -4.24 -6.67
CA ILE A 39 -3.09 -5.25 -6.68
C ILE A 39 -2.38 -6.59 -6.58
N PHE A 40 -2.54 -7.22 -5.43
CA PHE A 40 -1.82 -8.42 -5.03
C PHE A 40 -2.77 -9.61 -4.99
N LEU A 41 -2.51 -10.65 -5.78
CA LEU A 41 -3.28 -11.89 -5.77
C LEU A 41 -2.48 -13.01 -5.14
N PHE A 42 -2.96 -13.51 -3.99
CA PHE A 42 -2.31 -14.61 -3.28
C PHE A 42 -2.69 -15.96 -3.89
N VAL A 43 -1.68 -16.77 -4.23
CA VAL A 43 -1.85 -18.09 -4.84
C VAL A 43 -1.64 -19.20 -3.81
N SER A 44 -0.50 -19.21 -3.13
CA SER A 44 -0.16 -20.24 -2.14
C SER A 44 0.86 -19.73 -1.11
N GLY A 45 1.01 -20.48 -0.01
CA GLY A 45 1.97 -20.20 1.05
C GLY A 45 1.32 -20.07 2.42
N ASN A 46 2.14 -19.80 3.44
CA ASN A 46 1.72 -19.61 4.82
C ASN A 46 2.13 -18.23 5.32
N ALA A 47 1.34 -17.23 4.99
CA ALA A 47 1.64 -15.84 5.30
C ALA A 47 0.42 -15.07 5.82
N ASP A 48 0.69 -14.10 6.67
CA ASP A 48 -0.20 -12.99 6.95
C ASP A 48 0.24 -11.77 6.12
N TYR A 49 -0.65 -10.83 5.91
CA TYR A 49 -0.33 -9.56 5.26
C TYR A 49 -0.89 -8.39 6.07
N VAL A 50 -0.03 -7.46 6.40
CA VAL A 50 -0.40 -6.23 7.12
C VAL A 50 -0.58 -5.12 6.10
N VAL A 51 -1.73 -4.48 6.11
CA VAL A 51 -2.03 -3.29 5.31
C VAL A 51 -2.62 -2.24 6.23
N HIS A 52 -1.91 -1.13 6.39
CA HIS A 52 -2.25 -0.06 7.33
C HIS A 52 -2.39 -0.61 8.77
N ASP A 53 -3.59 -0.61 9.32
CA ASP A 53 -3.94 -1.05 10.69
C ASP A 53 -4.53 -2.47 10.74
N LYS A 54 -4.58 -3.17 9.60
CA LYS A 54 -5.24 -4.47 9.49
C LYS A 54 -4.24 -5.57 9.15
N MET A 55 -4.39 -6.69 9.81
CA MET A 55 -3.66 -7.91 9.51
C MET A 55 -4.63 -8.95 8.94
N PHE A 56 -4.26 -9.52 7.82
CA PHE A 56 -5.03 -10.51 7.10
C PHE A 56 -4.29 -11.84 7.06
N ARG A 57 -4.92 -12.90 7.56
CA ARG A 57 -4.48 -14.28 7.28
C ARG A 57 -4.83 -14.60 5.84
N LEU A 58 -3.82 -14.71 4.98
CA LEU A 58 -4.02 -14.96 3.56
C LEU A 58 -4.55 -16.38 3.29
N LYS A 59 -5.42 -16.48 2.29
CA LYS A 59 -5.94 -17.73 1.73
C LYS A 59 -5.81 -17.70 0.21
N PRO A 60 -5.55 -18.83 -0.46
CA PRO A 60 -5.53 -18.87 -1.92
C PRO A 60 -6.76 -18.19 -2.55
N GLY A 61 -6.53 -17.29 -3.50
CA GLY A 61 -7.56 -16.49 -4.15
C GLY A 61 -7.87 -15.16 -3.47
N ASP A 62 -7.26 -14.85 -2.32
CA ASP A 62 -7.35 -13.53 -1.71
C ASP A 62 -6.70 -12.50 -2.63
N LEU A 63 -7.40 -11.39 -2.85
CA LEU A 63 -6.90 -10.23 -3.56
C LEU A 63 -6.77 -9.07 -2.57
N LEU A 64 -5.56 -8.52 -2.47
CA LEU A 64 -5.34 -7.26 -1.77
C LEU A 64 -5.31 -6.12 -2.79
N ILE A 65 -5.92 -4.98 -2.43
CA ILE A 65 -5.76 -3.73 -3.16
C ILE A 65 -5.21 -2.68 -2.23
N ILE A 66 -4.04 -2.16 -2.57
CA ILE A 66 -3.27 -1.26 -1.73
C ILE A 66 -3.10 0.06 -2.49
N PRO A 67 -3.80 1.11 -2.06
CA PRO A 67 -3.65 2.44 -2.65
C PRO A 67 -2.25 3.03 -2.41
N PRO A 68 -1.83 4.03 -3.21
CA PRO A 68 -0.60 4.77 -2.97
C PRO A 68 -0.48 5.26 -1.52
N ALA A 69 0.74 5.29 -1.01
CA ALA A 69 1.09 5.81 0.31
C ALA A 69 0.56 4.99 1.52
N ILE A 70 -0.01 3.82 1.31
CA ILE A 70 -0.46 2.94 2.39
C ILE A 70 0.69 2.01 2.82
N MET A 71 1.01 2.04 4.11
CA MET A 71 2.02 1.16 4.71
C MET A 71 1.56 -0.29 4.69
N HIS A 72 2.42 -1.19 4.21
CA HIS A 72 2.10 -2.62 4.14
C HIS A 72 3.36 -3.50 4.16
N HIS A 73 3.18 -4.78 4.49
CA HIS A 73 4.22 -5.81 4.44
C HIS A 73 3.64 -7.21 4.67
N PRO A 74 4.24 -8.27 4.12
CA PRO A 74 3.93 -9.64 4.49
C PRO A 74 4.62 -10.04 5.80
N ILE A 75 4.02 -10.99 6.52
CA ILE A 75 4.60 -11.71 7.65
C ILE A 75 4.58 -13.19 7.31
N PHE A 76 5.76 -13.77 7.08
CA PHE A 76 5.89 -15.19 6.74
C PHE A 76 5.88 -16.03 8.02
N ARG A 77 5.10 -17.10 8.04
CA ARG A 77 5.04 -18.04 9.15
C ARG A 77 5.96 -19.23 8.94
N ASP A 78 5.98 -19.77 7.74
CA ASP A 78 6.87 -20.83 7.27
C ASP A 78 6.91 -20.83 5.73
N PHE A 79 7.71 -21.72 5.17
CA PHE A 79 7.85 -21.96 3.73
C PHE A 79 7.68 -23.43 3.36
N GLU A 80 6.91 -24.20 4.14
CA GLU A 80 6.55 -25.59 3.77
C GLU A 80 5.81 -25.62 2.43
N ILE A 81 4.99 -24.59 2.17
CA ILE A 81 4.39 -24.31 0.88
C ILE A 81 5.03 -23.04 0.32
N PRO A 82 5.58 -23.06 -0.91
CA PRO A 82 6.16 -21.86 -1.52
C PRO A 82 5.21 -20.67 -1.52
N TYR A 83 5.75 -19.51 -1.22
CA TYR A 83 5.01 -18.25 -1.25
C TYR A 83 4.81 -17.80 -2.68
N GLU A 84 3.61 -18.01 -3.21
CA GLU A 84 3.28 -17.75 -4.61
C GLU A 84 2.22 -16.66 -4.72
N ARG A 85 2.44 -15.69 -5.61
CA ARG A 85 1.59 -14.52 -5.81
C ARG A 85 1.78 -13.87 -7.15
N TYR A 86 0.75 -13.19 -7.63
CA TYR A 86 0.85 -12.18 -8.65
C TYR A 86 0.86 -10.80 -8.00
N VAL A 87 1.68 -9.89 -8.55
CA VAL A 87 1.77 -8.50 -8.11
C VAL A 87 1.60 -7.61 -9.33
N LEU A 88 0.53 -6.84 -9.36
CA LEU A 88 0.23 -5.85 -10.39
C LEU A 88 0.39 -4.46 -9.78
N TRP A 89 1.26 -3.66 -10.37
CA TRP A 89 1.42 -2.26 -10.06
C TRP A 89 0.77 -1.40 -11.13
N LEU A 90 0.01 -0.39 -10.71
CA LEU A 90 -0.71 0.53 -11.58
C LEU A 90 -0.39 1.96 -11.17
N SER A 91 0.09 2.77 -12.11
CA SER A 91 0.44 4.15 -11.83
C SER A 91 -0.81 5.02 -11.61
N PRO A 92 -0.73 6.10 -10.80
CA PRO A 92 -1.83 7.05 -10.64
C PRO A 92 -2.30 7.68 -11.96
N PRO A 93 -1.42 8.07 -12.92
CA PRO A 93 -1.85 8.58 -14.22
C PRO A 93 -2.68 7.56 -15.04
N ALA A 94 -2.28 6.28 -15.03
CA ALA A 94 -3.03 5.21 -15.71
C ALA A 94 -4.39 5.00 -15.04
N PHE A 95 -4.45 5.00 -13.72
CA PHE A 95 -5.71 4.93 -12.97
C PHE A 95 -6.63 6.13 -13.27
N ASP A 96 -6.09 7.36 -13.34
CA ASP A 96 -6.84 8.56 -13.70
C ASP A 96 -7.38 8.49 -15.13
N THR A 97 -6.68 7.82 -16.04
CA THR A 97 -7.18 7.55 -17.39
C THR A 97 -8.39 6.60 -17.36
N MET A 98 -8.35 5.57 -16.53
CA MET A 98 -9.49 4.66 -16.33
C MET A 98 -10.69 5.37 -15.70
N LYS A 99 -10.46 6.31 -14.77
CA LYS A 99 -11.54 7.14 -14.20
C LYS A 99 -12.24 8.04 -15.21
N LYS A 100 -11.57 8.44 -16.28
CA LYS A 100 -12.20 9.19 -17.38
C LYS A 100 -13.13 8.31 -18.22
N ILE A 101 -12.86 6.99 -18.29
CA ILE A 101 -13.73 6.01 -18.97
C ILE A 101 -14.97 5.73 -18.11
N ASP A 102 -14.77 5.46 -16.82
CA ASP A 102 -15.83 5.18 -15.87
C ASP A 102 -15.51 5.82 -14.50
N PRO A 103 -16.24 6.89 -14.08
CA PRO A 103 -16.04 7.54 -12.80
C PRO A 103 -16.23 6.60 -11.59
N ASP A 104 -16.98 5.52 -11.71
CA ASP A 104 -17.21 4.56 -10.62
C ASP A 104 -16.06 3.58 -10.42
N ILE A 105 -15.02 3.64 -11.26
CA ILE A 105 -13.84 2.77 -11.12
C ILE A 105 -13.08 3.01 -9.82
N ASP A 106 -13.28 4.16 -9.17
CA ASP A 106 -12.68 4.51 -7.88
C ASP A 106 -13.55 4.13 -6.66
N TYR A 107 -14.61 3.33 -6.84
CA TYR A 107 -15.54 2.98 -5.77
C TYR A 107 -14.86 2.42 -4.52
N PHE A 108 -13.79 1.63 -4.67
CA PHE A 108 -13.00 1.09 -3.56
C PHE A 108 -12.24 2.15 -2.75
N LEU A 109 -12.10 3.38 -3.26
CA LEU A 109 -11.46 4.51 -2.57
C LEU A 109 -12.47 5.41 -1.85
N ARG A 110 -13.76 5.23 -2.04
CA ARG A 110 -14.79 6.09 -1.45
C ARG A 110 -14.84 5.96 0.08
N PRO A 111 -15.29 7.00 0.79
CA PRO A 111 -15.52 6.90 2.23
C PRO A 111 -16.37 5.68 2.57
N GLY A 112 -15.92 4.85 3.51
CA GLY A 112 -16.54 3.56 3.83
C GLY A 112 -15.80 2.36 3.24
N HIS A 113 -15.16 2.50 2.07
CA HIS A 113 -14.36 1.44 1.43
C HIS A 113 -12.86 1.67 1.50
N ALA A 114 -12.40 2.90 1.67
CA ALA A 114 -10.99 3.29 1.63
C ALA A 114 -10.05 2.50 2.57
N LYS A 115 -10.61 1.70 3.49
CA LYS A 115 -9.88 0.77 4.37
C LYS A 115 -10.30 -0.68 4.16
N THR A 116 -10.95 -1.02 3.05
CA THR A 116 -11.26 -2.40 2.68
C THR A 116 -10.22 -2.90 1.70
N PHE A 117 -9.10 -3.39 2.25
CA PHE A 117 -7.94 -3.80 1.45
C PHE A 117 -8.03 -5.24 0.94
N LEU A 118 -8.83 -6.10 1.57
CA LEU A 118 -8.96 -7.51 1.23
C LEU A 118 -10.28 -7.82 0.53
N ILE A 119 -10.18 -8.38 -0.65
CA ILE A 119 -11.29 -8.97 -1.41
C ILE A 119 -11.16 -10.50 -1.34
N ARG A 120 -12.13 -11.13 -0.68
CA ARG A 120 -12.22 -12.59 -0.55
C ARG A 120 -13.59 -12.99 -1.07
N ASP A 121 -13.63 -13.62 -2.22
CA ASP A 121 -14.84 -13.99 -2.94
C ASP A 121 -15.07 -15.49 -2.95
N SER A 122 -16.08 -15.94 -3.71
CA SER A 122 -16.35 -17.34 -3.96
C SER A 122 -15.19 -18.02 -4.73
N VAL A 123 -15.15 -19.35 -4.68
CA VAL A 123 -14.14 -20.14 -5.40
C VAL A 123 -14.17 -19.87 -6.90
N ASP A 124 -15.38 -19.74 -7.49
CA ASP A 124 -15.51 -19.48 -8.93
C ASP A 124 -14.98 -18.11 -9.33
N SER A 125 -15.26 -17.06 -8.53
CA SER A 125 -14.72 -15.71 -8.75
C SER A 125 -13.18 -15.70 -8.61
N SER A 126 -12.64 -16.44 -7.64
CA SER A 126 -11.20 -16.58 -7.45
C SER A 126 -10.54 -17.28 -8.64
N ARG A 127 -11.15 -18.35 -9.16
CA ARG A 127 -10.63 -19.08 -10.36
C ARG A 127 -10.60 -18.18 -11.59
N ALA A 128 -11.68 -17.43 -11.84
CA ALA A 128 -11.73 -16.49 -12.96
C ALA A 128 -10.63 -15.42 -12.84
N ARG A 129 -10.36 -14.95 -11.62
CA ARG A 129 -9.32 -13.97 -11.32
C ARG A 129 -7.91 -14.51 -11.56
N PHE A 130 -7.62 -15.75 -11.18
CA PHE A 130 -6.35 -16.42 -11.50
C PHE A 130 -6.10 -16.42 -13.02
N GLY A 131 -7.10 -16.83 -13.82
CA GLY A 131 -6.99 -16.81 -15.27
C GLY A 131 -6.73 -15.42 -15.86
N GLN A 132 -7.35 -14.37 -15.28
CA GLN A 132 -7.11 -12.99 -15.70
C GLN A 132 -5.66 -12.55 -15.42
N PHE A 133 -5.14 -12.83 -14.22
CA PHE A 133 -3.76 -12.47 -13.87
C PHE A 133 -2.72 -13.27 -14.66
N GLU A 134 -2.98 -14.54 -14.90
CA GLU A 134 -2.12 -15.39 -15.74
C GLU A 134 -2.06 -14.88 -17.18
N ALA A 135 -3.21 -14.60 -17.80
CA ALA A 135 -3.30 -14.06 -19.14
C ALA A 135 -2.60 -12.70 -19.28
N LEU A 136 -2.86 -11.78 -18.32
CA LEU A 136 -2.23 -10.48 -18.30
C LEU A 136 -0.70 -10.59 -18.14
N THR A 137 -0.21 -11.49 -17.27
CA THR A 137 1.23 -11.71 -17.08
C THR A 137 1.87 -12.29 -18.33
N HIS A 138 1.19 -13.20 -19.02
CA HIS A 138 1.67 -13.79 -20.28
C HIS A 138 1.77 -12.71 -21.37
N ALA A 139 0.69 -11.95 -21.61
CA ALA A 139 0.66 -10.89 -22.62
C ALA A 139 1.74 -9.82 -22.37
N TYR A 140 1.95 -9.43 -21.11
CA TYR A 140 2.97 -8.46 -20.71
C TYR A 140 4.40 -8.96 -20.98
N ARG A 141 4.66 -10.27 -20.79
CA ARG A 141 5.99 -10.87 -21.02
C ARG A 141 6.32 -11.08 -22.48
N GLU A 142 5.32 -11.41 -23.28
CA GLU A 142 5.47 -11.69 -24.73
C GLU A 142 5.57 -10.40 -25.56
N GLU A 143 5.22 -9.24 -25.00
CA GLU A 143 5.19 -7.95 -25.70
C GLU A 143 4.50 -8.03 -27.08
N SER A 144 3.41 -8.82 -27.15
CA SER A 144 2.66 -9.04 -28.38
C SER A 144 2.06 -7.74 -28.92
N LEU A 145 1.63 -7.73 -30.18
CA LEU A 145 0.97 -6.55 -30.77
C LEU A 145 -0.21 -6.10 -29.91
N CYS A 146 -0.23 -4.82 -29.53
CA CYS A 146 -1.25 -4.21 -28.64
C CYS A 146 -1.24 -4.71 -27.19
N TYR A 147 -0.18 -5.40 -26.72
CA TYR A 147 -0.10 -5.92 -25.35
C TYR A 147 -0.40 -4.86 -24.27
N HIS A 148 0.04 -3.61 -24.50
CA HIS A 148 -0.20 -2.51 -23.57
C HIS A 148 -1.70 -2.17 -23.48
N SER A 149 -2.40 -2.05 -24.61
CA SER A 149 -3.85 -1.78 -24.65
C SER A 149 -4.66 -2.95 -24.09
N GLU A 150 -4.25 -4.17 -24.38
CA GLU A 150 -4.84 -5.40 -23.82
C GLU A 150 -4.67 -5.42 -22.30
N GLY A 151 -3.45 -5.14 -21.80
CA GLY A 151 -3.16 -5.06 -20.39
C GLY A 151 -4.00 -4.01 -19.67
N MET A 152 -4.14 -2.81 -20.24
CA MET A 152 -5.00 -1.75 -19.68
C MET A 152 -6.48 -2.18 -19.62
N ALA A 153 -6.97 -2.92 -20.64
CA ALA A 153 -8.33 -3.45 -20.64
C ALA A 153 -8.53 -4.54 -19.58
N ASP A 154 -7.55 -5.42 -19.38
CA ASP A 154 -7.61 -6.46 -18.35
C ASP A 154 -7.52 -5.87 -16.93
N ILE A 155 -6.69 -4.86 -16.72
CA ILE A 155 -6.63 -4.13 -15.45
C ILE A 155 -7.97 -3.47 -15.16
N LEU A 156 -8.60 -2.84 -16.15
CA LEU A 156 -9.94 -2.26 -16.01
C LEU A 156 -10.98 -3.33 -15.60
N ARG A 157 -10.93 -4.52 -16.20
CA ARG A 157 -11.80 -5.66 -15.82
C ARG A 157 -11.55 -6.10 -14.39
N ILE A 158 -10.29 -6.16 -13.94
CA ILE A 158 -9.92 -6.51 -12.56
C ILE A 158 -10.51 -5.47 -11.59
N LEU A 159 -10.34 -4.17 -11.85
CA LEU A 159 -10.89 -3.10 -11.02
C LEU A 159 -12.41 -3.11 -10.97
N ILE A 160 -13.09 -3.37 -12.10
CA ILE A 160 -14.56 -3.57 -12.14
C ILE A 160 -14.95 -4.74 -11.23
N GLY A 161 -14.23 -5.85 -11.29
CA GLY A 161 -14.47 -7.02 -10.43
C GLY A 161 -14.33 -6.68 -8.95
N ILE A 162 -13.29 -5.95 -8.56
CA ILE A 162 -13.07 -5.47 -7.19
C ILE A 162 -14.25 -4.60 -6.73
N ASN A 163 -14.62 -3.59 -7.51
CA ASN A 163 -15.69 -2.67 -7.16
C ASN A 163 -17.05 -3.38 -7.04
N ARG A 164 -17.37 -4.31 -7.94
CA ARG A 164 -18.58 -5.13 -7.86
C ARG A 164 -18.60 -6.03 -6.63
N SER A 165 -17.45 -6.62 -6.26
CA SER A 165 -17.36 -7.43 -5.04
C SER A 165 -17.60 -6.60 -3.79
N LEU A 166 -17.09 -5.38 -3.73
CA LEU A 166 -17.34 -4.45 -2.62
C LEU A 166 -18.79 -4.00 -2.58
N TYR A 167 -19.35 -3.58 -3.71
CA TYR A 167 -20.74 -3.16 -3.83
C TYR A 167 -21.70 -4.27 -3.38
N ASN A 168 -21.51 -5.50 -3.82
CA ASN A 168 -22.36 -6.64 -3.44
C ASN A 168 -22.26 -6.98 -1.95
N ARG A 169 -21.07 -6.83 -1.32
CA ARG A 169 -20.90 -7.07 0.12
C ARG A 169 -21.66 -6.08 0.99
N GLU A 170 -21.73 -4.82 0.62
CA GLU A 170 -22.48 -3.81 1.36
C GLU A 170 -23.97 -4.10 1.41
N HIS A 171 -24.51 -4.65 0.32
CA HIS A 171 -25.93 -5.00 0.24
C HIS A 171 -26.26 -6.32 0.95
N VAL A 172 -25.24 -7.07 1.40
CA VAL A 172 -25.41 -8.40 2.02
C VAL A 172 -24.95 -8.46 3.49
N PHE A 173 -23.93 -7.71 3.93
CA PHE A 173 -23.38 -7.87 5.31
C PHE A 173 -22.78 -6.59 5.93
N ALA A 174 -23.53 -5.90 6.79
CA ALA A 174 -23.00 -4.95 7.75
C ALA A 174 -22.78 -5.67 9.10
N LYS A 175 -21.55 -6.07 9.44
CA LYS A 175 -21.15 -6.36 10.83
C LYS A 175 -19.79 -5.74 11.13
N ALA A 176 -19.82 -4.72 12.00
CA ALA A 176 -18.65 -3.97 12.46
C ALA A 176 -17.70 -4.85 13.29
N GLN A 177 -16.40 -4.87 12.92
CA GLN A 177 -15.33 -5.34 13.80
C GLN A 177 -14.97 -4.23 14.80
N LYS A 178 -14.73 -4.58 16.07
CA LYS A 178 -14.22 -3.63 17.07
C LYS A 178 -12.79 -3.17 16.67
N PRO A 179 -12.48 -1.85 16.76
CA PRO A 179 -11.15 -1.35 16.44
C PRO A 179 -10.08 -1.98 17.33
N SER A 180 -8.94 -2.37 16.76
CA SER A 180 -7.79 -2.85 17.51
C SER A 180 -7.02 -1.67 18.14
N VAL A 181 -6.17 -1.96 19.15
CA VAL A 181 -5.26 -0.95 19.72
C VAL A 181 -4.36 -0.35 18.64
N LEU A 182 -3.88 -1.17 17.71
CA LEU A 182 -3.09 -0.71 16.56
C LEU A 182 -3.90 0.23 15.66
N SER A 183 -5.14 -0.14 15.33
CA SER A 183 -6.04 0.70 14.54
C SER A 183 -6.25 2.08 15.19
N ASN A 184 -6.50 2.09 16.50
CA ASN A 184 -6.66 3.35 17.24
C ASN A 184 -5.37 4.18 17.24
N ALA A 185 -4.20 3.53 17.36
CA ALA A 185 -2.90 4.20 17.31
C ALA A 185 -2.67 4.88 15.94
N LEU A 186 -2.88 4.16 14.87
CA LEU A 186 -2.70 4.67 13.51
C LEU A 186 -3.68 5.80 13.21
N HIS A 187 -4.94 5.66 13.63
CA HIS A 187 -5.94 6.74 13.52
C HIS A 187 -5.54 7.99 14.33
N TYR A 188 -5.03 7.79 15.56
CA TYR A 188 -4.53 8.91 16.37
C TYR A 188 -3.36 9.63 15.71
N ILE A 189 -2.41 8.88 15.12
CA ILE A 189 -1.27 9.45 14.38
C ILE A 189 -1.76 10.27 13.19
N ASP A 190 -2.68 9.73 12.40
CA ASP A 190 -3.23 10.41 11.21
C ASP A 190 -3.89 11.75 11.56
N LEU A 191 -4.65 11.79 12.65
CA LEU A 191 -5.32 13.01 13.11
C LEU A 191 -4.37 14.04 13.74
N ASN A 192 -3.22 13.61 14.26
CA ASN A 192 -2.31 14.47 15.03
C ASN A 192 -0.91 14.58 14.40
N LEU A 193 -0.79 14.40 13.09
CA LEU A 193 0.50 14.25 12.40
C LEU A 193 1.45 15.44 12.60
N SER A 194 0.89 16.65 12.67
CA SER A 194 1.64 17.89 12.94
C SER A 194 1.93 18.16 14.43
N GLY A 195 1.33 17.39 15.33
CA GLY A 195 1.44 17.55 16.78
C GLY A 195 2.56 16.75 17.42
N ASP A 196 2.50 16.67 18.76
CA ASP A 196 3.39 15.80 19.55
C ASP A 196 2.96 14.35 19.41
N LEU A 197 3.73 13.59 18.64
CA LEU A 197 3.61 12.15 18.46
C LEU A 197 4.77 11.43 19.17
N SER A 198 5.07 11.82 20.42
CA SER A 198 5.95 11.01 21.26
C SER A 198 5.28 9.68 21.63
N LEU A 199 6.10 8.66 21.88
CA LEU A 199 5.62 7.35 22.31
C LEU A 199 4.76 7.46 23.59
N ASP A 200 5.16 8.35 24.52
CA ASP A 200 4.42 8.60 25.77
C ASP A 200 3.06 9.24 25.51
N THR A 201 3.00 10.23 24.63
CA THR A 201 1.76 10.94 24.28
C THR A 201 0.73 9.98 23.69
N VAL A 202 1.15 9.16 22.72
CA VAL A 202 0.24 8.24 22.04
C VAL A 202 -0.18 7.09 22.99
N ALA A 203 0.73 6.53 23.74
CA ALA A 203 0.42 5.47 24.71
C ALA A 203 -0.59 5.94 25.76
N LYS A 204 -0.42 7.16 26.29
CA LYS A 204 -1.38 7.79 27.21
C LYS A 204 -2.76 8.00 26.58
N ALA A 205 -2.80 8.51 25.34
CA ALA A 205 -4.06 8.72 24.62
C ALA A 205 -4.83 7.41 24.37
N LEU A 206 -4.11 6.29 24.26
CA LEU A 206 -4.68 4.96 24.06
C LEU A 206 -4.89 4.17 25.33
N PHE A 207 -4.58 4.74 26.51
CA PHE A 207 -4.69 4.10 27.84
C PHE A 207 -3.90 2.79 27.92
N ILE A 208 -2.68 2.75 27.37
CA ILE A 208 -1.79 1.59 27.39
C ILE A 208 -0.39 1.96 27.88
N ASP A 209 0.33 0.96 28.41
CA ASP A 209 1.72 1.11 28.80
C ASP A 209 2.60 1.33 27.56
N LYS A 210 3.56 2.28 27.64
CA LYS A 210 4.40 2.68 26.51
C LYS A 210 5.33 1.57 26.02
N TYR A 211 5.81 0.71 26.90
CA TYR A 211 6.70 -0.38 26.51
C TYR A 211 5.92 -1.47 25.76
N ASN A 212 4.74 -1.80 26.30
CA ASN A 212 3.81 -2.71 25.64
C ASN A 212 3.37 -2.17 24.29
N PHE A 213 3.07 -0.85 24.21
CA PHE A 213 2.73 -0.20 22.94
C PHE A 213 3.89 -0.28 21.95
N SER A 214 5.10 0.11 22.35
CA SER A 214 6.28 0.09 21.47
C SER A 214 6.55 -1.30 20.94
N HIS A 215 6.48 -2.32 21.80
CA HIS A 215 6.71 -3.72 21.41
C HIS A 215 5.63 -4.21 20.44
N MET A 216 4.36 -4.01 20.80
CA MET A 216 3.20 -4.36 19.97
C MET A 216 3.27 -3.66 18.61
N PHE A 217 3.58 -2.36 18.58
CA PHE A 217 3.68 -1.58 17.36
C PHE A 217 4.80 -2.12 16.46
N LYS A 218 6.01 -2.33 16.99
CA LYS A 218 7.13 -2.89 16.24
C LYS A 218 6.86 -4.31 15.75
N GLN A 219 6.20 -5.14 16.55
CA GLN A 219 5.84 -6.50 16.17
C GLN A 219 4.83 -6.55 15.01
N ASN A 220 3.86 -5.64 15.00
CA ASN A 220 2.84 -5.59 13.93
C ASN A 220 3.31 -4.85 12.68
N MET A 221 4.04 -3.73 12.85
CA MET A 221 4.45 -2.87 11.73
C MET A 221 5.84 -3.20 11.18
N GLN A 222 6.62 -4.09 11.83
CA GLN A 222 7.99 -4.47 11.50
C GLN A 222 8.98 -3.28 11.44
N ILE A 223 8.53 -2.08 11.83
CA ILE A 223 9.35 -0.87 12.02
C ILE A 223 9.02 -0.25 13.37
N SER A 224 9.93 0.59 13.90
CA SER A 224 9.66 1.29 15.15
C SER A 224 8.56 2.34 14.98
N PHE A 225 7.86 2.66 16.07
CA PHE A 225 6.87 3.74 16.10
C PHE A 225 7.42 5.06 15.56
N TYR A 226 8.65 5.42 15.97
CA TYR A 226 9.30 6.64 15.51
C TYR A 226 9.56 6.63 13.99
N GLN A 227 10.04 5.50 13.44
CA GLN A 227 10.23 5.36 12.00
C GLN A 227 8.91 5.53 11.24
N TYR A 228 7.84 4.93 11.73
CA TYR A 228 6.51 5.08 11.15
C TYR A 228 6.05 6.55 11.13
N VAL A 229 6.13 7.26 12.27
CA VAL A 229 5.75 8.67 12.34
C VAL A 229 6.55 9.53 11.37
N ILE A 230 7.88 9.31 11.27
CA ILE A 230 8.72 10.04 10.31
C ILE A 230 8.28 9.76 8.87
N GLN A 231 7.98 8.51 8.53
CA GLN A 231 7.51 8.16 7.18
C GLN A 231 6.18 8.86 6.84
N GLN A 232 5.21 8.86 7.77
CA GLN A 232 3.92 9.55 7.55
C GLN A 232 4.11 11.07 7.38
N ARG A 233 4.97 11.68 8.20
CA ARG A 233 5.33 13.11 8.07
C ARG A 233 5.99 13.44 6.73
N LEU A 234 6.85 12.56 6.23
CA LEU A 234 7.51 12.71 4.94
C LEU A 234 6.54 12.52 3.77
N LEU A 235 5.56 11.62 3.89
CA LEU A 235 4.47 11.48 2.91
C LEU A 235 3.66 12.76 2.80
N GLU A 236 3.26 13.34 3.94
CA GLU A 236 2.54 14.61 3.95
C GLU A 236 3.39 15.76 3.40
N ALA A 237 4.68 15.81 3.76
CA ALA A 237 5.61 16.80 3.21
C ALA A 237 5.71 16.72 1.68
N LYS A 238 5.79 15.50 1.14
CA LYS A 238 5.79 15.26 -0.30
C LYS A 238 4.51 15.77 -0.95
N ARG A 239 3.33 15.47 -0.36
CA ARG A 239 2.03 15.97 -0.83
C ARG A 239 1.98 17.48 -0.86
N LEU A 240 2.52 18.17 0.15
CA LEU A 240 2.59 19.63 0.22
C LEU A 240 3.56 20.21 -0.82
N LEU A 241 4.72 19.56 -1.03
CA LEU A 241 5.67 19.94 -2.09
C LEU A 241 5.02 19.88 -3.48
N MET A 242 4.28 18.80 -3.78
CA MET A 242 3.56 18.64 -5.05
C MET A 242 2.45 19.69 -5.22
N LYS A 243 1.86 20.19 -4.13
CA LYS A 243 0.91 21.32 -4.14
C LYS A 243 1.60 22.68 -4.25
N LYS A 244 2.92 22.71 -4.44
CA LYS A 244 3.74 23.96 -4.54
C LYS A 244 3.70 24.82 -3.27
N GLU A 245 3.48 24.22 -2.11
CA GLU A 245 3.58 24.93 -0.84
C GLU A 245 5.03 25.40 -0.59
N PRO A 246 5.22 26.58 0.06
CA PRO A 246 6.56 27.05 0.37
C PRO A 246 7.34 26.05 1.22
N ILE A 247 8.52 25.65 0.75
CA ILE A 247 9.35 24.62 1.42
C ILE A 247 9.66 24.99 2.88
N SER A 248 9.78 26.29 3.19
CA SER A 248 10.03 26.78 4.55
C SER A 248 8.87 26.51 5.53
N SER A 249 7.63 26.41 5.04
CA SER A 249 6.44 26.18 5.87
C SER A 249 6.16 24.69 6.11
N ILE A 250 6.70 23.81 5.27
CA ILE A 250 6.39 22.37 5.28
C ILE A 250 6.79 21.67 6.58
N PRO A 251 8.00 21.92 7.17
CA PRO A 251 8.39 21.24 8.40
C PRO A 251 7.37 21.37 9.52
N ALA A 252 6.93 22.59 9.79
CA ALA A 252 5.94 22.87 10.83
C ALA A 252 4.58 22.22 10.53
N LYS A 253 4.12 22.28 9.28
CA LYS A 253 2.85 21.64 8.84
C LYS A 253 2.88 20.13 8.99
N CYS A 254 4.06 19.51 8.87
CA CYS A 254 4.24 18.06 8.99
C CYS A 254 4.70 17.60 10.39
N GLY A 255 4.87 18.54 11.35
CA GLY A 255 5.24 18.21 12.72
C GLY A 255 6.72 17.91 12.94
N PHE A 256 7.62 18.35 12.05
CA PHE A 256 9.06 18.33 12.32
C PHE A 256 9.44 19.48 13.28
N SER A 257 10.36 19.22 14.20
CA SER A 257 10.84 20.19 15.16
C SER A 257 11.50 21.42 14.51
N ASP A 258 12.20 21.17 13.40
CA ASP A 258 12.92 22.20 12.65
C ASP A 258 13.18 21.76 11.20
N TYR A 259 13.66 22.73 10.41
CA TYR A 259 14.00 22.47 9.00
C TYR A 259 15.14 21.44 8.83
N ASN A 260 16.12 21.42 9.73
CA ASN A 260 17.26 20.52 9.60
C ASN A 260 16.86 19.05 9.85
N ALA A 261 15.98 18.82 10.83
CA ALA A 261 15.40 17.49 11.09
C ALA A 261 14.60 16.99 9.88
N PHE A 262 13.75 17.86 9.32
CA PHE A 262 13.03 17.58 8.07
C PHE A 262 13.97 17.27 6.91
N TYR A 263 14.92 18.16 6.62
CA TYR A 263 15.87 18.03 5.50
C TYR A 263 16.63 16.72 5.56
N ARG A 264 17.22 16.38 6.73
CA ARG A 264 17.96 15.12 6.92
C ARG A 264 17.07 13.91 6.71
N SER A 265 15.87 13.92 7.28
CA SER A 265 14.91 12.82 7.14
C SER A 265 14.45 12.66 5.69
N PHE A 266 14.16 13.76 5.00
CA PHE A 266 13.74 13.75 3.61
C PHE A 266 14.84 13.21 2.69
N LYS A 267 16.07 13.74 2.81
CA LYS A 267 17.21 13.30 2.01
C LYS A 267 17.55 11.82 2.27
N LYS A 268 17.45 11.36 3.54
CA LYS A 268 17.67 9.95 3.88
C LYS A 268 16.66 9.01 3.22
N ASN A 269 15.37 9.42 3.15
CA ASN A 269 14.31 8.57 2.61
C ASN A 269 14.21 8.61 1.08
N TYR A 270 14.43 9.78 0.46
CA TYR A 270 14.22 9.97 -0.99
C TYR A 270 15.53 10.09 -1.79
N GLY A 271 16.69 10.08 -1.14
CA GLY A 271 18.01 10.20 -1.80
C GLY A 271 18.35 11.62 -2.25
N VAL A 272 17.37 12.49 -2.40
CA VAL A 272 17.50 13.89 -2.85
C VAL A 272 16.93 14.85 -1.81
N ASN A 273 17.33 16.12 -1.86
CA ASN A 273 16.78 17.13 -0.97
C ASN A 273 15.39 17.64 -1.45
N PRO A 274 14.59 18.31 -0.59
CA PRO A 274 13.26 18.77 -0.96
C PRO A 274 13.21 19.69 -2.19
N ARG A 275 14.24 20.54 -2.42
CA ARG A 275 14.32 21.44 -3.59
C ARG A 275 14.62 20.65 -4.87
N GLU A 276 15.57 19.72 -4.80
CA GLU A 276 15.88 18.83 -5.90
C GLU A 276 14.65 17.96 -6.26
N TYR A 277 13.94 17.46 -5.25
CA TYR A 277 12.73 16.68 -5.44
C TYR A 277 11.67 17.46 -6.25
N VAL A 278 11.41 18.73 -5.87
CA VAL A 278 10.50 19.62 -6.60
C VAL A 278 10.98 19.84 -8.03
N ALA A 279 12.27 20.11 -8.24
CA ALA A 279 12.83 20.37 -9.56
C ALA A 279 12.71 19.16 -10.52
N TYR A 280 12.76 17.92 -10.00
CA TYR A 280 12.62 16.70 -10.80
C TYR A 280 11.16 16.35 -11.12
N HIS A 281 10.20 16.66 -10.22
CA HIS A 281 8.82 16.16 -10.31
C HIS A 281 7.79 17.24 -10.68
N ILE A 282 8.16 18.51 -10.60
CA ILE A 282 7.27 19.64 -10.91
C ILE A 282 7.93 20.48 -12.02
N LYS A 283 7.83 19.97 -13.24
CA LYS A 283 8.09 20.75 -14.46
C LYS A 283 6.84 21.46 -14.92
#